data_c76dc4584ab3ca914c26cfaa5d2482fa
#
_entry.id   c76dc4584ab3ca914c26cfaa5d2482fa
#
_cell.length_a   1.000
_cell.length_b   1.000
_cell.length_c   1.000
_cell.angle_alpha   90.00
_cell.angle_beta   90.00
_cell.angle_gamma   90.00
#
_symmetry.space_group_name_H-M   'P 1'
#
loop_
_entity.id
_entity.type
_entity.pdbx_description
1 polymer ?
#
loop_
_entity_poly.entity_id
_entity_poly.type
_entity_poly.pdbx_seq_one_letter_code
_entity_poly.pdbx_strand_id
1 'polypeptide(L)'
;MKARLALSIGLVLIMLFCTCACAEETGDTQEYEPFVFRNGIMWGDSMRRVIAVENSDDYKEDNNGNWHYIGYESATVSNFTSRVLAYAFADNQLMCMYYEFPDTFPEESRQYLTAALESKYGEPVQTDSETIVQLLNLISPMEYALTDIHSWYLDDGTRIAFFTMHNYYDICYLFYFDEKHMLETFGADANDATGSYNTSGL
;
A
#
# COMPACT_ATOMS: atom_id res chain seq x y z
N MET A 1 -10.43 -38.78 -64.23
CA MET A 1 -10.36 -38.80 -62.74
C MET A 1 -9.08 -38.15 -62.14
N LYS A 2 -8.15 -37.54 -62.90
CA LYS A 2 -6.91 -36.96 -62.39
C LYS A 2 -6.98 -35.44 -62.15
N ALA A 3 -7.99 -34.73 -62.67
CA ALA A 3 -8.10 -33.27 -62.53
C ALA A 3 -8.79 -32.80 -61.21
N ARG A 4 -9.56 -33.69 -60.54
CA ARG A 4 -10.27 -33.33 -59.30
C ARG A 4 -9.41 -33.45 -58.04
N LEU A 5 -8.27 -34.15 -58.08
CA LEU A 5 -7.36 -34.34 -56.95
C LEU A 5 -6.41 -33.16 -56.79
N ALA A 6 -6.06 -32.48 -57.89
CA ALA A 6 -5.16 -31.33 -57.84
C ALA A 6 -5.80 -30.06 -57.23
N LEU A 7 -7.15 -29.92 -57.39
CA LEU A 7 -7.86 -28.75 -56.84
C LEU A 7 -8.08 -28.81 -55.32
N SER A 8 -8.18 -30.05 -54.79
CA SER A 8 -8.36 -30.24 -53.33
C SER A 8 -7.08 -29.98 -52.52
N ILE A 9 -5.91 -30.25 -53.10
CA ILE A 9 -4.63 -30.05 -52.44
C ILE A 9 -4.26 -28.56 -52.42
N GLY A 10 -4.59 -27.79 -53.46
CA GLY A 10 -4.37 -26.35 -53.51
C GLY A 10 -5.20 -25.59 -52.50
N LEU A 11 -6.43 -25.99 -52.23
CA LEU A 11 -7.30 -25.31 -51.27
C LEU A 11 -6.89 -25.56 -49.82
N VAL A 12 -6.35 -26.74 -49.49
CA VAL A 12 -5.85 -27.07 -48.17
C VAL A 12 -4.55 -26.32 -47.84
N LEU A 13 -3.69 -26.08 -48.86
CA LEU A 13 -2.44 -25.35 -48.66
C LEU A 13 -2.68 -23.84 -48.44
N ILE A 14 -3.72 -23.27 -49.02
CA ILE A 14 -4.07 -21.84 -48.83
C ILE A 14 -4.67 -21.62 -47.42
N MET A 15 -5.35 -22.61 -46.87
CA MET A 15 -5.87 -22.51 -45.49
C MET A 15 -4.77 -22.64 -44.40
N LEU A 16 -3.62 -23.26 -44.73
CA LEU A 16 -2.52 -23.39 -43.76
C LEU A 16 -1.64 -22.13 -43.66
N PHE A 17 -1.72 -21.19 -44.60
CA PHE A 17 -0.93 -19.96 -44.57
C PHE A 17 -1.67 -18.75 -43.97
N CYS A 18 -2.97 -18.85 -43.67
CA CYS A 18 -3.75 -17.77 -43.08
C CYS A 18 -3.83 -17.79 -41.52
N THR A 19 -3.17 -18.72 -40.85
CA THR A 19 -3.21 -18.81 -39.38
C THR A 19 -1.95 -18.27 -38.69
N CYS A 20 -1.04 -17.59 -39.38
CA CYS A 20 0.19 -17.04 -38.82
C CYS A 20 0.27 -15.51 -38.88
N ALA A 21 -0.83 -14.80 -38.64
CA ALA A 21 -0.77 -13.36 -38.53
C ALA A 21 -1.88 -12.82 -37.61
N CYS A 22 -1.85 -13.19 -36.36
CA CYS A 22 -2.35 -12.47 -35.19
C CYS A 22 -1.79 -13.20 -33.98
N ALA A 23 -0.47 -13.12 -33.76
CA ALA A 23 0.05 -13.14 -32.43
C ALA A 23 -0.30 -11.76 -31.89
N GLU A 24 -1.51 -11.57 -31.37
CA GLU A 24 -1.76 -10.60 -30.35
C GLU A 24 -0.73 -10.91 -29.25
N GLU A 25 0.21 -10.03 -29.04
CA GLU A 25 0.92 -9.93 -27.77
C GLU A 25 -0.18 -9.71 -26.73
N THR A 26 -0.74 -10.80 -26.23
CA THR A 26 -1.37 -10.80 -24.93
C THR A 26 -0.21 -10.49 -23.98
N GLY A 27 0.04 -9.21 -23.77
CA GLY A 27 0.82 -8.78 -22.63
C GLY A 27 0.21 -9.51 -21.45
N ASP A 28 1.03 -10.37 -20.87
CA ASP A 28 0.69 -11.11 -19.65
C ASP A 28 0.50 -10.02 -18.58
N THR A 29 -0.69 -9.43 -18.54
CA THR A 29 -1.10 -8.60 -17.42
C THR A 29 -1.28 -9.59 -16.28
N GLN A 30 -0.19 -9.84 -15.58
CA GLN A 30 -0.21 -10.59 -14.34
C GLN A 30 -1.20 -9.86 -13.43
N GLU A 31 -2.39 -10.42 -13.30
CA GLU A 31 -3.46 -9.90 -12.46
C GLU A 31 -3.04 -10.22 -11.03
N TYR A 32 -2.46 -9.21 -10.34
CA TYR A 32 -2.08 -9.35 -8.96
C TYR A 32 -3.32 -9.40 -8.08
N GLU A 33 -3.33 -10.31 -7.12
CA GLU A 33 -4.39 -10.32 -6.12
C GLU A 33 -4.29 -9.04 -5.27
N PRO A 34 -5.38 -8.26 -5.13
CA PRO A 34 -5.36 -7.03 -4.37
C PRO A 34 -5.12 -7.31 -2.89
N PHE A 35 -4.39 -6.43 -2.23
CA PHE A 35 -4.17 -6.54 -0.80
C PHE A 35 -5.48 -6.39 -0.02
N VAL A 36 -5.73 -7.36 0.85
CA VAL A 36 -6.94 -7.38 1.69
C VAL A 36 -6.54 -7.28 3.15
N PHE A 37 -7.05 -6.24 3.81
CA PHE A 37 -6.88 -6.03 5.24
C PHE A 37 -7.80 -6.92 6.06
N ARG A 38 -7.82 -6.64 7.37
CA ARG A 38 -8.78 -7.24 8.29
C ARG A 38 -10.21 -7.02 7.80
N ASN A 39 -11.07 -8.00 8.05
CA ASN A 39 -12.50 -7.92 7.74
C ASN A 39 -12.84 -7.69 6.25
N GLY A 40 -11.90 -7.91 5.32
CA GLY A 40 -12.13 -7.72 3.89
C GLY A 40 -12.13 -6.27 3.43
N ILE A 41 -11.51 -5.36 4.16
CA ILE A 41 -11.25 -3.98 3.75
C ILE A 41 -10.14 -3.98 2.70
N MET A 42 -10.27 -3.15 1.65
CA MET A 42 -9.31 -3.02 0.55
C MET A 42 -8.99 -1.55 0.26
N TRP A 43 -7.91 -1.31 -0.48
CA TRP A 43 -7.61 0.01 -1.00
C TRP A 43 -8.77 0.56 -1.83
N GLY A 44 -9.00 1.87 -1.77
CA GLY A 44 -10.11 2.53 -2.44
C GLY A 44 -11.48 2.36 -1.78
N ASP A 45 -11.61 1.55 -0.74
CA ASP A 45 -12.86 1.45 0.02
C ASP A 45 -13.25 2.82 0.59
N SER A 46 -14.54 3.16 0.52
CA SER A 46 -15.05 4.41 1.09
C SER A 46 -15.06 4.36 2.63
N MET A 47 -14.96 5.53 3.27
CA MET A 47 -15.05 5.65 4.72
C MET A 47 -16.31 4.96 5.27
N ARG A 48 -17.45 5.15 4.60
CA ARG A 48 -18.72 4.51 4.99
C ARG A 48 -18.63 2.97 4.98
N ARG A 49 -17.93 2.40 3.99
CA ARG A 49 -17.73 0.96 3.91
C ARG A 49 -16.85 0.47 5.06
N VAL A 50 -15.74 1.15 5.33
CA VAL A 50 -14.83 0.80 6.43
C VAL A 50 -15.55 0.83 7.77
N ILE A 51 -16.32 1.88 8.08
CA ILE A 51 -17.14 1.98 9.29
C ILE A 51 -18.13 0.82 9.39
N ALA A 52 -18.83 0.50 8.30
CA ALA A 52 -19.80 -0.59 8.30
C ALA A 52 -19.16 -1.97 8.51
N VAL A 53 -17.94 -2.16 8.01
CA VAL A 53 -17.20 -3.44 8.12
C VAL A 53 -16.56 -3.60 9.50
N GLU A 54 -16.00 -2.53 10.09
CA GLU A 54 -15.47 -2.55 11.46
C GLU A 54 -16.58 -2.76 12.50
N ASN A 55 -17.83 -2.44 12.12
CA ASN A 55 -19.02 -2.69 12.93
C ASN A 55 -18.90 -2.19 14.39
N SER A 56 -18.30 -1.03 14.54
CA SER A 56 -18.13 -0.32 15.81
C SER A 56 -18.53 1.13 15.63
N ASP A 57 -19.40 1.62 16.51
CA ASP A 57 -19.81 3.03 16.54
C ASP A 57 -18.85 3.88 17.41
N ASP A 58 -17.88 3.24 18.06
CA ASP A 58 -16.89 3.91 18.92
C ASP A 58 -15.63 4.25 18.12
N TYR A 59 -15.75 5.25 17.27
CA TYR A 59 -14.63 5.80 16.51
C TYR A 59 -14.58 7.33 16.63
N LYS A 60 -13.41 7.90 16.38
CA LYS A 60 -13.19 9.34 16.29
C LYS A 60 -12.90 9.71 14.85
N GLU A 61 -13.48 10.81 14.41
CA GLU A 61 -13.18 11.42 13.10
C GLU A 61 -12.29 12.64 13.28
N ASP A 62 -11.36 12.82 12.34
CA ASP A 62 -10.53 14.02 12.23
C ASP A 62 -10.31 14.36 10.75
N ASN A 63 -9.92 15.61 10.47
CA ASN A 63 -9.65 16.11 9.14
C ASN A 63 -8.37 16.93 9.15
N ASN A 64 -7.49 16.69 8.19
CA ASN A 64 -6.26 17.45 7.99
C ASN A 64 -6.03 17.69 6.48
N GLY A 65 -6.30 18.91 6.02
CA GLY A 65 -6.23 19.24 4.59
C GLY A 65 -7.19 18.41 3.75
N ASN A 66 -6.63 17.64 2.81
CA ASN A 66 -7.40 16.76 1.92
C ASN A 66 -7.68 15.38 2.53
N TRP A 67 -7.17 15.13 3.74
CA TRP A 67 -7.29 13.85 4.40
C TRP A 67 -8.41 13.81 5.43
N HIS A 68 -9.17 12.74 5.42
CA HIS A 68 -10.16 12.38 6.42
C HIS A 68 -9.68 11.14 7.17
N TYR A 69 -9.81 11.15 8.49
CA TYR A 69 -9.37 10.06 9.35
C TYR A 69 -10.52 9.50 10.15
N ILE A 70 -10.49 8.18 10.33
CA ILE A 70 -11.27 7.53 11.40
C ILE A 70 -10.31 6.70 12.25
N GLY A 71 -10.45 6.80 13.57
CA GLY A 71 -9.61 6.11 14.52
C GLY A 71 -10.41 5.32 15.54
N TYR A 72 -10.05 4.08 15.76
CA TYR A 72 -10.60 3.17 16.76
C TYR A 72 -9.60 2.98 17.88
N GLU A 73 -10.06 3.00 19.13
CA GLU A 73 -9.23 2.66 20.28
C GLU A 73 -9.12 1.14 20.44
N SER A 74 -7.93 0.65 20.83
CA SER A 74 -7.71 -0.75 21.25
C SER A 74 -8.02 -1.82 20.19
N ALA A 75 -7.45 -1.73 19.00
CA ALA A 75 -7.53 -2.79 18.00
C ALA A 75 -6.46 -3.88 18.21
N THR A 76 -6.77 -5.11 17.81
CA THR A 76 -5.82 -6.23 17.89
C THR A 76 -5.17 -6.50 16.54
N VAL A 77 -3.84 -6.59 16.53
CA VAL A 77 -3.03 -7.06 15.41
C VAL A 77 -2.13 -8.20 15.87
N SER A 78 -2.21 -9.36 15.22
CA SER A 78 -1.61 -10.59 15.71
C SER A 78 -2.08 -10.88 17.15
N ASN A 79 -1.17 -10.94 18.13
CA ASN A 79 -1.47 -11.15 19.55
C ASN A 79 -1.32 -9.88 20.39
N PHE A 80 -1.16 -8.70 19.73
CA PHE A 80 -0.92 -7.43 20.40
C PHE A 80 -2.11 -6.50 20.28
N THR A 81 -2.32 -5.72 21.32
CA THR A 81 -3.30 -4.64 21.31
C THR A 81 -2.61 -3.34 20.96
N SER A 82 -3.04 -2.71 19.86
CA SER A 82 -2.64 -1.34 19.54
C SER A 82 -3.41 -0.35 20.41
N ARG A 83 -2.85 0.84 20.62
CA ARG A 83 -3.54 1.96 21.25
C ARG A 83 -4.56 2.57 20.29
N VAL A 84 -4.20 2.64 19.01
CA VAL A 84 -5.05 3.16 17.94
C VAL A 84 -4.95 2.26 16.72
N LEU A 85 -6.06 2.05 16.03
CA LEU A 85 -6.14 1.67 14.64
C LEU A 85 -6.75 2.83 13.89
N ALA A 86 -6.05 3.39 12.90
CA ALA A 86 -6.56 4.49 12.12
C ALA A 86 -6.57 4.16 10.62
N TYR A 87 -7.52 4.77 9.93
CA TYR A 87 -7.71 4.74 8.48
C TYR A 87 -7.69 6.17 7.97
N ALA A 88 -6.93 6.42 6.91
CA ALA A 88 -6.82 7.72 6.26
C ALA A 88 -7.34 7.65 4.81
N PHE A 89 -8.22 8.58 4.49
CA PHE A 89 -8.93 8.66 3.23
C PHE A 89 -8.60 9.98 2.53
N ALA A 90 -8.38 9.91 1.23
CA ALA A 90 -8.38 11.07 0.35
C ALA A 90 -9.43 10.85 -0.75
N ASP A 91 -10.20 11.88 -1.11
CA ASP A 91 -11.33 11.78 -2.04
C ASP A 91 -12.28 10.63 -1.71
N ASN A 92 -12.51 10.38 -0.42
CA ASN A 92 -13.32 9.29 0.13
C ASN A 92 -12.83 7.87 -0.26
N GLN A 93 -11.55 7.72 -0.58
CA GLN A 93 -10.88 6.44 -0.88
C GLN A 93 -9.83 6.14 0.19
N LEU A 94 -9.85 4.93 0.72
CA LEU A 94 -8.83 4.46 1.66
C LEU A 94 -7.47 4.37 0.97
N MET A 95 -6.49 5.11 1.48
CA MET A 95 -5.13 5.14 0.96
C MET A 95 -4.07 4.80 2.00
N CYS A 96 -4.41 4.91 3.28
CA CYS A 96 -3.48 4.55 4.35
C CYS A 96 -4.24 3.99 5.54
N MET A 97 -3.59 3.06 6.22
CA MET A 97 -4.07 2.55 7.49
C MET A 97 -2.87 2.29 8.40
N TYR A 98 -3.03 2.50 9.71
CA TYR A 98 -1.95 2.21 10.65
C TYR A 98 -2.44 1.74 12.02
N TYR A 99 -1.57 0.99 12.67
CA TYR A 99 -1.64 0.68 14.09
C TYR A 99 -0.59 1.50 14.83
N GLU A 100 -1.00 2.14 15.90
CA GLU A 100 -0.14 2.80 16.86
C GLU A 100 -0.08 1.95 18.12
N PHE A 101 1.12 1.55 18.52
CA PHE A 101 1.31 0.76 19.74
C PHE A 101 1.57 1.66 20.96
N PRO A 102 1.30 1.17 22.17
CA PRO A 102 1.63 1.92 23.39
C PRO A 102 3.12 2.31 23.45
N ASP A 103 3.44 3.43 24.08
CA ASP A 103 4.82 3.87 24.38
C ASP A 103 5.62 2.86 25.22
N THR A 104 4.93 1.96 25.90
CA THR A 104 5.51 0.84 26.67
C THR A 104 5.62 -0.45 25.85
N PHE A 105 5.50 -0.40 24.52
CA PHE A 105 5.57 -1.61 23.67
C PHE A 105 6.95 -2.25 23.76
N PRO A 106 7.10 -3.46 24.35
CA PRO A 106 8.39 -4.02 24.69
C PRO A 106 9.20 -4.42 23.44
N GLU A 107 10.54 -4.37 23.57
CA GLU A 107 11.44 -4.82 22.50
C GLU A 107 11.17 -6.26 22.04
N GLU A 108 10.91 -7.18 22.96
CA GLU A 108 10.56 -8.58 22.62
C GLU A 108 9.28 -8.66 21.77
N SER A 109 8.30 -7.78 22.05
CA SER A 109 7.07 -7.70 21.26
C SER A 109 7.32 -7.14 19.87
N ARG A 110 8.24 -6.17 19.72
CA ARG A 110 8.66 -5.62 18.43
C ARG A 110 9.31 -6.72 17.58
N GLN A 111 10.26 -7.45 18.14
CA GLN A 111 10.93 -8.57 17.47
C GLN A 111 9.96 -9.66 17.06
N TYR A 112 9.00 -10.01 17.93
CA TYR A 112 7.97 -10.99 17.59
C TYR A 112 7.07 -10.51 16.45
N LEU A 113 6.64 -9.25 16.47
CA LEU A 113 5.81 -8.68 15.42
C LEU A 113 6.57 -8.61 14.09
N THR A 114 7.85 -8.19 14.10
CA THR A 114 8.72 -8.22 12.93
C THR A 114 8.81 -9.63 12.35
N ALA A 115 9.10 -10.63 13.17
CA ALA A 115 9.18 -12.03 12.70
C ALA A 115 7.84 -12.54 12.14
N ALA A 116 6.71 -12.10 12.71
CA ALA A 116 5.38 -12.45 12.19
C ALA A 116 5.11 -11.79 10.81
N LEU A 117 5.55 -10.55 10.62
CA LEU A 117 5.48 -9.84 9.35
C LEU A 117 6.39 -10.49 8.29
N GLU A 118 7.63 -10.83 8.66
CA GLU A 118 8.56 -11.58 7.80
C GLU A 118 8.00 -12.94 7.38
N SER A 119 7.39 -13.66 8.31
CA SER A 119 6.74 -14.95 8.01
C SER A 119 5.59 -14.81 7.01
N LYS A 120 4.91 -13.67 7.01
CA LYS A 120 3.75 -13.42 6.15
C LYS A 120 4.12 -12.80 4.80
N TYR A 121 5.08 -11.87 4.79
CA TYR A 121 5.39 -11.04 3.63
C TYR A 121 6.79 -11.29 3.06
N GLY A 122 7.56 -12.21 3.65
CA GLY A 122 8.94 -12.48 3.26
C GLY A 122 9.94 -11.56 3.96
N GLU A 123 11.20 -11.62 3.50
CA GLU A 123 12.27 -10.75 4.01
C GLU A 123 11.94 -9.27 3.74
N PRO A 124 12.18 -8.36 4.70
CA PRO A 124 11.94 -6.95 4.48
C PRO A 124 12.88 -6.41 3.39
N VAL A 125 12.37 -5.54 2.54
CA VAL A 125 13.19 -4.84 1.55
C VAL A 125 14.02 -3.76 2.24
N GLN A 126 15.25 -3.57 1.78
CA GLN A 126 16.07 -2.46 2.27
C GLN A 126 15.45 -1.15 1.74
N THR A 127 14.71 -0.47 2.58
CA THR A 127 14.11 0.83 2.29
C THR A 127 14.83 1.88 3.11
N ASP A 128 15.25 2.97 2.48
CA ASP A 128 15.74 4.12 3.21
C ASP A 128 14.60 4.82 3.96
N SER A 129 14.94 5.56 4.99
CA SER A 129 13.97 6.33 5.77
C SER A 129 13.28 7.40 4.93
N GLU A 130 13.90 7.88 3.85
CA GLU A 130 13.37 8.95 2.99
C GLU A 130 12.05 8.55 2.33
N THR A 131 11.97 7.31 1.80
CA THR A 131 10.73 6.80 1.19
C THR A 131 9.58 6.80 2.19
N ILE A 132 9.81 6.31 3.41
CA ILE A 132 8.76 6.27 4.44
C ILE A 132 8.39 7.69 4.89
N VAL A 133 9.38 8.56 5.11
CA VAL A 133 9.15 9.97 5.44
C VAL A 133 8.38 10.69 4.35
N GLN A 134 8.66 10.42 3.07
CA GLN A 134 7.90 10.98 1.96
C GLN A 134 6.42 10.60 2.05
N LEU A 135 6.09 9.31 2.24
CA LEU A 135 4.72 8.85 2.37
C LEU A 135 4.01 9.45 3.59
N LEU A 136 4.69 9.53 4.73
CA LEU A 136 4.16 10.16 5.93
C LEU A 136 3.90 11.66 5.70
N ASN A 137 4.78 12.37 4.99
CA ASN A 137 4.61 13.78 4.68
C ASN A 137 3.45 14.08 3.73
N LEU A 138 3.05 13.13 2.89
CA LEU A 138 1.82 13.26 2.10
C LEU A 138 0.57 13.32 2.99
N ILE A 139 0.60 12.61 4.12
CA ILE A 139 -0.53 12.50 5.06
C ILE A 139 -0.50 13.63 6.08
N SER A 140 0.67 13.89 6.69
CA SER A 140 0.86 14.89 7.74
C SER A 140 2.27 15.47 7.65
N PRO A 141 2.45 16.62 7.00
CA PRO A 141 3.76 17.24 6.84
C PRO A 141 4.37 17.64 8.18
N MET A 142 5.47 17.00 8.58
CA MET A 142 6.26 17.33 9.77
C MET A 142 7.65 16.70 9.68
N GLU A 143 8.53 17.05 10.62
CA GLU A 143 9.81 16.36 10.75
C GLU A 143 9.60 15.03 11.46
N TYR A 144 10.07 13.95 10.82
CA TYR A 144 10.01 12.59 11.36
C TYR A 144 11.42 12.09 11.66
N ALA A 145 11.64 11.64 12.89
CA ALA A 145 12.83 10.89 13.27
C ALA A 145 12.43 9.42 13.41
N LEU A 146 12.82 8.59 12.46
CA LEU A 146 12.46 7.17 12.41
C LEU A 146 13.67 6.29 12.69
N THR A 147 13.46 5.22 13.44
CA THR A 147 14.45 4.14 13.67
C THR A 147 13.79 2.77 13.57
N ASP A 148 14.61 1.73 13.53
CA ASP A 148 14.18 0.33 13.49
C ASP A 148 13.18 0.07 12.35
N ILE A 149 13.50 0.57 11.16
CA ILE A 149 12.60 0.53 10.01
C ILE A 149 12.70 -0.84 9.33
N HIS A 150 11.57 -1.53 9.28
CA HIS A 150 11.36 -2.72 8.45
C HIS A 150 10.25 -2.43 7.46
N SER A 151 10.45 -2.71 6.17
CA SER A 151 9.42 -2.47 5.18
C SER A 151 9.31 -3.58 4.15
N TRP A 152 8.13 -3.74 3.60
CA TRP A 152 7.79 -4.69 2.54
C TRP A 152 7.07 -3.95 1.43
N TYR A 153 7.35 -4.31 0.19
CA TYR A 153 6.65 -3.80 -0.97
C TYR A 153 6.01 -4.96 -1.70
N LEU A 154 4.69 -4.92 -1.86
CA LEU A 154 3.91 -5.97 -2.49
C LEU A 154 3.64 -5.65 -3.96
N ASP A 155 3.37 -6.68 -4.74
CA ASP A 155 3.19 -6.58 -6.19
C ASP A 155 2.01 -5.70 -6.62
N ASP A 156 1.02 -5.51 -5.75
CA ASP A 156 -0.13 -4.64 -5.98
C ASP A 156 0.13 -3.15 -5.71
N GLY A 157 1.34 -2.82 -5.25
CA GLY A 157 1.74 -1.45 -4.92
C GLY A 157 1.55 -1.07 -3.44
N THR A 158 1.20 -2.05 -2.60
CA THR A 158 1.11 -1.84 -1.15
C THR A 158 2.50 -1.75 -0.53
N ARG A 159 2.76 -0.69 0.24
CA ARG A 159 3.90 -0.58 1.14
C ARG A 159 3.45 -0.89 2.57
N ILE A 160 4.17 -1.79 3.23
CA ILE A 160 4.02 -2.06 4.66
C ILE A 160 5.28 -1.53 5.33
N ALA A 161 5.14 -0.79 6.43
CA ALA A 161 6.29 -0.27 7.18
C ALA A 161 6.05 -0.42 8.68
N PHE A 162 6.99 -1.05 9.36
CA PHE A 162 7.03 -1.15 10.81
C PHE A 162 8.27 -0.42 11.31
N PHE A 163 8.09 0.57 12.19
CA PHE A 163 9.18 1.44 12.63
C PHE A 163 8.87 2.07 13.99
N THR A 164 9.91 2.63 14.61
CA THR A 164 9.79 3.49 15.79
C THR A 164 9.91 4.96 15.38
N MET A 165 8.96 5.77 15.78
CA MET A 165 8.98 7.22 15.61
C MET A 165 9.39 7.88 16.91
N HIS A 166 10.45 8.68 16.83
CA HIS A 166 10.93 9.49 17.96
C HIS A 166 10.31 10.89 17.90
N ASN A 167 9.54 11.20 18.91
CA ASN A 167 9.04 12.54 19.13
C ASN A 167 9.24 12.86 20.63
N TYR A 168 8.19 13.18 21.39
CA TYR A 168 8.27 13.27 22.87
C TYR A 168 8.40 11.89 23.52
N TYR A 169 7.94 10.86 22.83
CA TYR A 169 8.01 9.44 23.23
C TYR A 169 8.41 8.60 22.03
N ASP A 170 8.96 7.42 22.31
CA ASP A 170 9.28 6.42 21.29
C ASP A 170 8.04 5.57 21.06
N ILE A 171 7.38 5.81 19.94
CA ILE A 171 6.13 5.11 19.60
C ILE A 171 6.37 4.22 18.39
N CYS A 172 5.96 2.95 18.51
CA CYS A 172 6.00 2.00 17.40
C CYS A 172 4.74 2.10 16.55
N TYR A 173 4.93 2.09 15.25
CA TYR A 173 3.86 2.12 14.26
C TYR A 173 3.99 0.98 13.27
N LEU A 174 2.86 0.42 12.88
CA LEU A 174 2.73 -0.46 11.73
C LEU A 174 1.81 0.20 10.72
N PHE A 175 2.39 0.72 9.66
CA PHE A 175 1.70 1.39 8.56
C PHE A 175 1.50 0.46 7.36
N TYR A 176 0.39 0.69 6.67
CA TYR A 176 0.09 0.18 5.35
C TYR A 176 -0.27 1.36 4.46
N PHE A 177 0.37 1.49 3.29
CA PHE A 177 0.14 2.55 2.33
C PHE A 177 -0.26 1.96 0.98
N ASP A 178 -1.23 2.54 0.31
CA ASP A 178 -1.39 2.42 -1.13
C ASP A 178 -0.34 3.34 -1.80
N GLU A 179 0.94 2.93 -1.73
CA GLU A 179 2.07 3.76 -2.13
C GLU A 179 1.93 4.22 -3.56
N LYS A 180 1.56 3.31 -4.47
CA LYS A 180 1.42 3.62 -5.89
C LYS A 180 0.40 4.72 -6.10
N HIS A 181 -0.79 4.58 -5.56
CA HIS A 181 -1.88 5.53 -5.76
C HIS A 181 -1.62 6.87 -5.02
N MET A 182 -1.02 6.83 -3.83
CA MET A 182 -0.61 8.02 -3.10
C MET A 182 0.41 8.85 -3.89
N LEU A 183 1.43 8.22 -4.47
CA LEU A 183 2.44 8.91 -5.27
C LEU A 183 1.88 9.42 -6.60
N GLU A 184 0.98 8.70 -7.24
CA GLU A 184 0.28 9.15 -8.46
C GLU A 184 -0.61 10.36 -8.20
N THR A 185 -1.30 10.39 -7.05
CA THR A 185 -2.25 11.44 -6.69
C THR A 185 -1.58 12.69 -6.12
N PHE A 186 -0.59 12.52 -5.24
CA PHE A 186 0.00 13.61 -4.45
C PHE A 186 1.50 13.82 -4.69
N GLY A 187 2.19 12.87 -5.34
CA GLY A 187 3.65 12.90 -5.47
C GLY A 187 4.18 14.08 -6.32
N ALA A 188 3.39 14.61 -7.23
CA ALA A 188 3.76 15.80 -8.01
C ALA A 188 3.84 17.06 -7.14
N ASP A 189 2.90 17.23 -6.20
CA ASP A 189 2.82 18.37 -5.30
C ASP A 189 3.92 18.33 -4.22
N ALA A 190 4.35 17.14 -3.79
CA ALA A 190 5.40 16.98 -2.80
C ALA A 190 6.77 17.44 -3.31
N ASN A 191 7.06 17.27 -4.59
CA ASN A 191 8.31 17.74 -5.20
C ASN A 191 8.39 19.27 -5.28
N ASP A 192 7.26 19.96 -5.43
CA ASP A 192 7.21 21.43 -5.44
C ASP A 192 7.37 22.02 -4.02
N ALA A 193 6.86 21.32 -3.00
CA ALA A 193 6.95 21.76 -1.60
C ALA A 193 8.37 21.64 -1.01
N THR A 194 9.15 20.64 -1.42
CA THR A 194 10.55 20.47 -0.99
C THR A 194 11.52 21.43 -1.69
N GLY A 195 11.16 21.98 -2.84
CA GLY A 195 11.96 22.97 -3.58
C GLY A 195 11.98 24.37 -2.96
N SER A 196 11.19 24.67 -1.94
CA SER A 196 11.00 26.02 -1.38
C SER A 196 11.77 26.34 -0.09
N TYR A 197 12.53 25.41 0.49
CA TYR A 197 13.44 25.76 1.58
C TYR A 197 14.77 26.30 1.05
N ASN A 198 14.70 27.53 0.56
CA ASN A 198 15.86 28.28 0.12
C ASN A 198 16.64 28.76 1.36
N THR A 199 17.75 28.09 1.69
CA THR A 199 18.72 28.51 2.73
C THR A 199 19.56 29.67 2.23
N SER A 200 18.95 30.76 1.81
CA SER A 200 19.65 32.03 1.54
C SER A 200 19.29 33.05 2.62
N GLY A 201 20.00 33.00 3.75
CA GLY A 201 19.78 33.97 4.82
C GLY A 201 20.55 33.67 6.11
N LEU A 202 21.87 33.56 6.02
CA LEU A 202 22.81 33.87 7.11
C LEU A 202 24.01 34.57 6.52
#